data_690ac529f712911cb1c45fd467a491f3
#
_entry.id   690ac529f712911cb1c45fd467a491f3
#
_cell.length_a   1.000
_cell.length_b   1.000
_cell.length_c   1.000
_cell.angle_alpha   90.00
_cell.angle_beta   90.00
_cell.angle_gamma   90.00
#
_symmetry.space_group_name_H-M   'P 1'
#
loop_
_entity.id
_entity.type
_entity.pdbx_description
1 polymer ?
#
loop_
_entity_poly.entity_id
_entity_poly.type
_entity_poly.pdbx_seq_one_letter_code
_entity_poly.pdbx_strand_id
1 'polypeptide(L)'
;LSNLNIIIIFFFGLALWGAYYVYEPFLFPIVIALLLTMATFNATAKLTKKLGGSRIISSFISTMMLFVLLFVPISYIAVVIIDYLSNVDRDMISVSTNYIKALLKELPYGNEISQEFFKDEEILSAIKAYSSYLTSAGSAGIGFVKNLLLVIVFYFVLNFYGDRVFSFIQSLIPIPTIKSTKIISSVSSMMEVVFYSIVVTAILEGFLFGFFIQFYGFDGLLFGIIYGFASLIPVVGGALVWVPLSIYSWKNLGVDVSIEIATYTIVVISIVADTFIKPLIIRLVQKDMLKSTHEINELLIFFSILSGMASFGFWGMILGPAITSFLLAMMNIYIEEHKENYKEKVVKKKNRCENTEFL
;
A
#
# COMPACT_ATOMS: atom_id res chain seq x y z
N LEU A 1 19.57 24.79 -34.56
CA LEU A 1 18.82 23.54 -34.79
C LEU A 1 18.51 23.49 -36.29
N SER A 2 18.92 22.41 -36.98
CA SER A 2 18.57 22.23 -38.40
C SER A 2 17.06 22.05 -38.54
N ASN A 3 16.46 22.49 -39.66
CA ASN A 3 15.03 22.32 -39.92
C ASN A 3 14.58 20.85 -39.77
N LEU A 4 15.46 19.90 -40.07
CA LEU A 4 15.23 18.46 -39.88
C LEU A 4 15.02 18.09 -38.40
N ASN A 5 15.82 18.65 -37.49
CA ASN A 5 15.69 18.39 -36.07
C ASN A 5 14.36 18.93 -35.50
N ILE A 6 13.88 20.06 -36.02
CA ILE A 6 12.58 20.62 -35.58
C ILE A 6 11.43 19.71 -36.01
N ILE A 7 11.48 19.21 -37.26
CA ILE A 7 10.47 18.29 -37.80
C ILE A 7 10.45 16.98 -36.99
N ILE A 8 11.62 16.41 -36.69
CA ILE A 8 11.73 15.18 -35.85
C ILE A 8 11.16 15.41 -34.45
N ILE A 9 11.50 16.52 -33.79
CA ILE A 9 11.00 16.87 -32.47
C ILE A 9 9.47 17.02 -32.49
N PHE A 10 8.92 17.66 -33.54
CA PHE A 10 7.47 17.84 -33.69
C PHE A 10 6.74 16.49 -33.82
N PHE A 11 7.19 15.61 -34.73
CA PHE A 11 6.59 14.30 -34.91
C PHE A 11 6.79 13.40 -33.69
N PHE A 12 7.93 13.49 -33.00
CA PHE A 12 8.17 12.79 -31.77
C PHE A 12 7.22 13.26 -30.67
N GLY A 13 7.01 14.57 -30.53
CA GLY A 13 6.02 15.14 -29.60
C GLY A 13 4.59 14.68 -29.88
N LEU A 14 4.21 14.66 -31.18
CA LEU A 14 2.90 14.15 -31.60
C LEU A 14 2.73 12.65 -31.29
N ALA A 15 3.76 11.85 -31.53
CA ALA A 15 3.77 10.43 -31.22
C ALA A 15 3.67 10.18 -29.71
N LEU A 16 4.39 10.95 -28.89
CA LEU A 16 4.30 10.89 -27.42
C LEU A 16 2.91 11.27 -26.92
N TRP A 17 2.32 12.32 -27.48
CA TRP A 17 0.97 12.74 -27.13
C TRP A 17 -0.07 11.65 -27.49
N GLY A 18 0.03 11.07 -28.69
CA GLY A 18 -0.83 9.96 -29.11
C GLY A 18 -0.63 8.71 -28.26
N ALA A 19 0.63 8.37 -27.94
CA ALA A 19 0.96 7.27 -27.05
C ALA A 19 0.38 7.48 -25.64
N TYR A 20 0.53 8.68 -25.07
CA TYR A 20 -0.07 9.02 -23.77
C TYR A 20 -1.58 8.78 -23.78
N TYR A 21 -2.30 9.27 -24.79
CA TYR A 21 -3.75 9.12 -24.89
C TYR A 21 -4.21 7.65 -24.99
N VAL A 22 -3.45 6.83 -25.74
CA VAL A 22 -3.73 5.40 -25.89
C VAL A 22 -3.42 4.62 -24.62
N TYR A 23 -2.32 4.93 -23.95
CA TYR A 23 -1.85 4.18 -22.78
C TYR A 23 -2.33 4.73 -21.44
N GLU A 24 -2.97 5.90 -21.39
CA GLU A 24 -3.45 6.54 -20.16
C GLU A 24 -4.18 5.57 -19.21
N PRO A 25 -5.15 4.73 -19.66
CA PRO A 25 -5.86 3.82 -18.77
C PRO A 25 -4.97 2.73 -18.16
N PHE A 26 -3.82 2.46 -18.77
CA PHE A 26 -2.88 1.41 -18.35
C PHE A 26 -1.68 1.95 -17.58
N LEU A 27 -1.39 3.25 -17.65
CA LEU A 27 -0.22 3.84 -17.01
C LEU A 27 -0.19 3.56 -15.51
N PHE A 28 -1.31 3.78 -14.85
CA PHE A 28 -1.41 3.56 -13.42
C PHE A 28 -1.19 2.09 -13.02
N PRO A 29 -1.88 1.09 -13.59
CA PRO A 29 -1.60 -0.32 -13.37
C PRO A 29 -0.17 -0.74 -13.69
N ILE A 30 0.44 -0.20 -14.77
CA ILE A 30 1.83 -0.49 -15.12
C ILE A 30 2.80 0.01 -14.05
N VAL A 31 2.61 1.25 -13.56
CA VAL A 31 3.47 1.81 -12.50
C VAL A 31 3.38 0.99 -11.23
N ILE A 32 2.17 0.65 -10.77
CA ILE A 32 1.98 -0.19 -9.59
C ILE A 32 2.63 -1.57 -9.79
N ALA A 33 2.42 -2.20 -10.94
CA ALA A 33 3.02 -3.50 -11.26
C ALA A 33 4.56 -3.44 -11.29
N LEU A 34 5.14 -2.34 -11.81
CA LEU A 34 6.58 -2.12 -11.81
C LEU A 34 7.11 -2.01 -10.37
N LEU A 35 6.46 -1.24 -9.51
CA LEU A 35 6.87 -1.08 -8.11
C LEU A 35 6.75 -2.39 -7.33
N LEU A 36 5.68 -3.17 -7.53
CA LEU A 36 5.52 -4.50 -6.94
C LEU A 36 6.57 -5.48 -7.46
N THR A 37 6.93 -5.41 -8.76
CA THR A 37 8.02 -6.22 -9.33
C THR A 37 9.36 -5.86 -8.69
N MET A 38 9.63 -4.56 -8.49
CA MET A 38 10.83 -4.11 -7.78
C MET A 38 10.83 -4.60 -6.32
N ALA A 39 9.70 -4.55 -5.64
CA ALA A 39 9.54 -5.01 -4.26
C ALA A 39 9.74 -6.52 -4.10
N THR A 40 9.41 -7.31 -5.10
CA THR A 40 9.48 -8.79 -5.04
C THR A 40 10.64 -9.36 -5.85
N PHE A 41 11.48 -8.51 -6.44
CA PHE A 41 12.55 -8.93 -7.36
C PHE A 41 13.49 -9.98 -6.75
N ASN A 42 13.97 -9.74 -5.53
CA ASN A 42 14.87 -10.65 -4.83
C ASN A 42 14.21 -11.99 -4.51
N ALA A 43 12.94 -11.99 -4.11
CA ALA A 43 12.17 -13.21 -3.84
C ALA A 43 11.96 -14.03 -5.13
N THR A 44 11.56 -13.37 -6.21
CA THR A 44 11.37 -14.01 -7.52
C THR A 44 12.69 -14.56 -8.08
N ALA A 45 13.79 -13.82 -7.91
CA ALA A 45 15.11 -14.28 -8.33
C ALA A 45 15.58 -15.54 -7.53
N LYS A 46 15.36 -15.57 -6.21
CA LYS A 46 15.61 -16.74 -5.37
C LYS A 46 14.75 -17.94 -5.80
N LEU A 47 13.47 -17.68 -6.09
CA LEU A 47 12.53 -18.69 -6.57
C LEU A 47 12.99 -19.26 -7.93
N THR A 48 13.43 -18.40 -8.86
CA THR A 48 13.97 -18.82 -10.17
C THR A 48 15.17 -19.76 -9.99
N LYS A 49 16.09 -19.44 -9.08
CA LYS A 49 17.24 -20.31 -8.78
C LYS A 49 16.81 -21.67 -8.23
N LYS A 50 15.81 -21.72 -7.34
CA LYS A 50 15.28 -22.96 -6.78
C LYS A 50 14.54 -23.83 -7.82
N LEU A 51 13.95 -23.21 -8.84
CA LEU A 51 13.19 -23.86 -9.90
C LEU A 51 14.05 -24.18 -11.16
N GLY A 52 15.36 -24.37 -10.98
CA GLY A 52 16.25 -24.77 -12.07
C GLY A 52 16.48 -23.71 -13.13
N GLY A 53 16.27 -22.39 -12.81
CA GLY A 53 16.48 -21.27 -13.72
C GLY A 53 15.27 -20.92 -14.60
N SER A 54 14.15 -21.60 -14.45
CA SER A 54 12.94 -21.34 -15.24
C SER A 54 12.26 -20.04 -14.80
N ARG A 55 12.44 -18.98 -15.59
CA ARG A 55 11.82 -17.67 -15.36
C ARG A 55 10.30 -17.71 -15.50
N ILE A 56 9.78 -18.46 -16.46
CA ILE A 56 8.35 -18.52 -16.72
C ILE A 56 7.60 -19.10 -15.50
N ILE A 57 8.14 -20.17 -14.92
CA ILE A 57 7.53 -20.84 -13.77
C ILE A 57 7.63 -19.95 -12.53
N SER A 58 8.76 -19.33 -12.28
CA SER A 58 8.94 -18.44 -11.12
C SER A 58 8.08 -17.20 -11.22
N SER A 59 7.96 -16.58 -12.40
CA SER A 59 7.07 -15.44 -12.62
C SER A 59 5.60 -15.83 -12.44
N PHE A 60 5.20 -16.99 -12.93
CA PHE A 60 3.83 -17.49 -12.75
C PHE A 60 3.50 -17.74 -11.28
N ILE A 61 4.40 -18.42 -10.54
CA ILE A 61 4.19 -18.70 -9.11
C ILE A 61 4.17 -17.40 -8.31
N SER A 62 5.09 -16.46 -8.54
CA SER A 62 5.10 -15.16 -7.86
C SER A 62 3.81 -14.37 -8.15
N THR A 63 3.32 -14.42 -9.38
CA THR A 63 2.07 -13.77 -9.77
C THR A 63 0.86 -14.43 -9.12
N MET A 64 0.83 -15.75 -9.06
CA MET A 64 -0.24 -16.48 -8.39
C MET A 64 -0.26 -16.21 -6.88
N MET A 65 0.92 -16.12 -6.25
CA MET A 65 1.01 -15.73 -4.83
C MET A 65 0.47 -14.32 -4.60
N LEU A 66 0.83 -13.37 -5.44
CA LEU A 66 0.31 -12.00 -5.35
C LEU A 66 -1.19 -11.94 -5.61
N PHE A 67 -1.69 -12.69 -6.60
CA PHE A 67 -3.11 -12.80 -6.88
C PHE A 67 -3.88 -13.33 -5.68
N VAL A 68 -3.45 -14.45 -5.11
CA VAL A 68 -4.09 -15.05 -3.93
C VAL A 68 -4.05 -14.07 -2.75
N LEU A 69 -2.90 -13.44 -2.51
CA LEU A 69 -2.72 -12.50 -1.39
C LEU A 69 -3.65 -11.29 -1.46
N LEU A 70 -3.89 -10.75 -2.66
CA LEU A 70 -4.71 -9.54 -2.83
C LEU A 70 -6.16 -9.85 -3.19
N PHE A 71 -6.37 -10.77 -4.13
CA PHE A 71 -7.71 -10.99 -4.71
C PHE A 71 -8.60 -11.83 -3.82
N VAL A 72 -8.07 -12.89 -3.20
CA VAL A 72 -8.91 -13.81 -2.39
C VAL A 72 -9.51 -13.11 -1.18
N PRO A 73 -8.76 -12.35 -0.35
CA PRO A 73 -9.34 -11.65 0.78
C PRO A 73 -10.35 -10.59 0.38
N ILE A 74 -10.04 -9.80 -0.66
CA ILE A 74 -10.96 -8.75 -1.17
C ILE A 74 -12.26 -9.37 -1.69
N SER A 75 -12.16 -10.47 -2.44
CA SER A 75 -13.34 -11.18 -2.96
C SER A 75 -14.18 -11.78 -1.83
N TYR A 76 -13.53 -12.33 -0.81
CA TYR A 76 -14.22 -12.88 0.37
C TYR A 76 -15.01 -11.79 1.11
N ILE A 77 -14.36 -10.65 1.42
CA ILE A 77 -15.04 -9.51 2.05
C ILE A 77 -16.20 -9.03 1.18
N ALA A 78 -16.01 -8.90 -0.14
CA ALA A 78 -17.04 -8.45 -1.05
C ALA A 78 -18.26 -9.39 -1.05
N VAL A 79 -18.05 -10.70 -1.12
CA VAL A 79 -19.13 -11.69 -1.07
C VAL A 79 -19.91 -11.60 0.23
N VAL A 80 -19.20 -11.52 1.38
CA VAL A 80 -19.86 -11.44 2.69
C VAL A 80 -20.65 -10.11 2.81
N ILE A 81 -20.08 -8.99 2.40
CA ILE A 81 -20.80 -7.71 2.41
C ILE A 81 -22.04 -7.75 1.54
N ILE A 82 -21.95 -8.31 0.33
CA ILE A 82 -23.09 -8.44 -0.59
C ILE A 82 -24.18 -9.32 0.04
N ASP A 83 -23.80 -10.44 0.65
CA ASP A 83 -24.74 -11.32 1.33
C ASP A 83 -25.47 -10.63 2.49
N TYR A 84 -24.71 -9.93 3.36
CA TYR A 84 -25.29 -9.11 4.43
C TYR A 84 -26.24 -8.04 3.90
N LEU A 85 -25.84 -7.29 2.87
CA LEU A 85 -26.64 -6.21 2.31
C LEU A 85 -27.90 -6.72 1.58
N SER A 86 -27.83 -7.91 0.97
CA SER A 86 -28.96 -8.53 0.30
C SER A 86 -30.03 -9.02 1.28
N ASN A 87 -29.62 -9.33 2.52
CA ASN A 87 -30.48 -9.85 3.57
C ASN A 87 -30.91 -8.78 4.59
N VAL A 88 -30.61 -7.48 4.34
CA VAL A 88 -31.01 -6.37 5.21
C VAL A 88 -32.51 -6.09 5.05
N ASP A 89 -33.31 -6.57 5.99
CA ASP A 89 -34.74 -6.29 6.09
C ASP A 89 -35.03 -5.06 6.98
N ARG A 90 -36.25 -4.50 6.84
CA ARG A 90 -36.73 -3.39 7.68
C ARG A 90 -36.61 -3.69 9.17
N ASP A 91 -36.82 -4.95 9.54
CA ASP A 91 -36.76 -5.37 10.93
C ASP A 91 -35.32 -5.31 11.48
N MET A 92 -34.30 -5.68 10.71
CA MET A 92 -32.89 -5.51 11.09
C MET A 92 -32.52 -4.04 11.27
N ILE A 93 -33.03 -3.16 10.42
CA ILE A 93 -32.78 -1.71 10.51
C ILE A 93 -33.44 -1.16 11.76
N SER A 94 -34.70 -1.52 12.04
CA SER A 94 -35.42 -1.05 13.23
C SER A 94 -34.79 -1.56 14.52
N VAL A 95 -34.34 -2.82 14.55
CA VAL A 95 -33.59 -3.40 15.67
C VAL A 95 -32.28 -2.66 15.90
N SER A 96 -31.49 -2.45 14.83
CA SER A 96 -30.22 -1.74 14.92
C SER A 96 -30.39 -0.27 15.35
N THR A 97 -31.43 0.40 14.83
CA THR A 97 -31.75 1.80 15.19
C THR A 97 -32.19 1.93 16.65
N ASN A 98 -33.08 1.04 17.09
CA ASN A 98 -33.51 0.99 18.48
C ASN A 98 -32.34 0.68 19.44
N TYR A 99 -31.41 -0.12 18.97
CA TYR A 99 -30.19 -0.45 19.67
C TYR A 99 -29.29 0.78 19.88
N ILE A 100 -29.01 1.53 18.80
CA ILE A 100 -28.20 2.74 18.89
C ILE A 100 -28.90 3.81 19.73
N LYS A 101 -30.24 3.97 19.58
CA LYS A 101 -31.03 4.87 20.40
C LYS A 101 -30.96 4.52 21.89
N ALA A 102 -30.94 3.21 22.21
CA ALA A 102 -30.83 2.76 23.60
C ALA A 102 -29.41 3.00 24.18
N LEU A 103 -28.35 2.83 23.37
CA LEU A 103 -26.98 3.18 23.76
C LEU A 103 -26.80 4.69 23.99
N LEU A 104 -27.36 5.50 23.12
CA LEU A 104 -27.29 6.96 23.24
C LEU A 104 -28.02 7.48 24.47
N LYS A 105 -29.12 6.83 24.90
CA LYS A 105 -29.86 7.22 26.12
C LYS A 105 -29.04 7.16 27.41
N GLU A 106 -27.99 6.35 27.43
CA GLU A 106 -27.07 6.22 28.57
C GLU A 106 -25.99 7.33 28.61
N LEU A 107 -25.88 8.12 27.53
CA LEU A 107 -24.91 9.22 27.42
C LEU A 107 -25.55 10.57 27.79
N PRO A 108 -24.79 11.48 28.42
CA PRO A 108 -25.25 12.88 28.61
C PRO A 108 -25.57 13.50 27.23
N TYR A 109 -26.77 14.07 27.08
CA TYR A 109 -27.32 14.61 25.82
C TYR A 109 -27.71 13.57 24.76
N GLY A 110 -27.64 12.26 25.05
CA GLY A 110 -27.91 11.21 24.08
C GLY A 110 -29.35 11.15 23.56
N ASN A 111 -30.32 11.63 24.34
CA ASN A 111 -31.71 11.72 23.89
C ASN A 111 -31.92 12.76 22.79
N GLU A 112 -31.24 13.89 22.84
CA GLU A 112 -31.28 14.93 21.80
C GLU A 112 -30.63 14.42 20.51
N ILE A 113 -29.45 13.82 20.62
CA ILE A 113 -28.73 13.19 19.49
C ILE A 113 -29.56 12.09 18.86
N SER A 114 -30.24 11.24 19.68
CA SER A 114 -31.02 10.12 19.15
C SER A 114 -32.27 10.54 18.38
N GLN A 115 -32.90 11.64 18.76
CA GLN A 115 -34.11 12.16 18.07
C GLN A 115 -33.77 12.93 16.80
N GLU A 116 -32.59 13.53 16.72
CA GLU A 116 -32.16 14.35 15.58
C GLU A 116 -31.53 13.52 14.48
N PHE A 117 -30.69 12.52 14.82
CA PHE A 117 -29.90 11.75 13.85
C PHE A 117 -30.47 10.37 13.51
N PHE A 118 -31.37 9.77 14.31
CA PHE A 118 -31.82 8.39 14.13
C PHE A 118 -33.34 8.31 13.92
N LYS A 119 -33.87 9.03 12.96
CA LYS A 119 -35.23 8.81 12.48
C LYS A 119 -35.24 7.65 11.50
N ASP A 120 -36.12 6.66 11.72
CA ASP A 120 -36.19 5.42 10.94
C ASP A 120 -36.41 5.69 9.44
N GLU A 121 -37.17 6.74 9.09
CA GLU A 121 -37.42 7.14 7.71
C GLU A 121 -36.16 7.78 7.06
N GLU A 122 -35.38 8.55 7.81
CA GLU A 122 -34.14 9.15 7.32
C GLU A 122 -33.05 8.09 7.12
N ILE A 123 -32.99 7.09 8.02
CA ILE A 123 -32.08 5.96 7.88
C ILE A 123 -32.48 5.09 6.69
N LEU A 124 -33.79 4.82 6.50
CA LEU A 124 -34.26 4.07 5.34
C LEU A 124 -34.02 4.83 4.03
N SER A 125 -34.20 6.14 4.04
CA SER A 125 -33.90 7.00 2.88
C SER A 125 -32.37 7.07 2.62
N ALA A 126 -31.58 7.13 3.68
CA ALA A 126 -30.12 7.05 3.59
C ALA A 126 -29.68 5.68 3.04
N ILE A 127 -30.24 4.56 3.53
CA ILE A 127 -29.93 3.22 3.00
C ILE A 127 -30.37 3.08 1.54
N LYS A 128 -31.53 3.63 1.17
CA LYS A 128 -31.96 3.70 -0.23
C LYS A 128 -31.08 4.61 -1.09
N ALA A 129 -30.63 5.74 -0.57
CA ALA A 129 -29.61 6.58 -1.20
C ALA A 129 -28.27 5.85 -1.25
N TYR A 130 -27.88 5.14 -0.20
CA TYR A 130 -26.70 4.26 -0.20
C TYR A 130 -26.83 3.10 -1.18
N SER A 131 -28.01 2.57 -1.49
CA SER A 131 -28.18 1.56 -2.55
C SER A 131 -27.88 2.14 -3.94
N SER A 132 -28.16 3.42 -4.17
CA SER A 132 -27.69 4.14 -5.39
C SER A 132 -26.19 4.45 -5.33
N TYR A 133 -25.64 4.72 -4.14
CA TYR A 133 -24.20 4.78 -3.91
C TYR A 133 -23.53 3.40 -3.99
N LEU A 134 -24.19 2.32 -3.62
CA LEU A 134 -23.72 0.94 -3.83
C LEU A 134 -23.67 0.55 -5.30
N THR A 135 -24.59 1.07 -6.13
CA THR A 135 -24.50 0.90 -7.60
C THR A 135 -23.32 1.71 -8.16
N SER A 136 -23.07 2.91 -7.65
CA SER A 136 -21.88 3.69 -8.00
C SER A 136 -20.61 3.18 -7.31
N ALA A 137 -20.67 2.68 -6.07
CA ALA A 137 -19.58 1.95 -5.41
C ALA A 137 -19.35 0.59 -6.07
N GLY A 138 -20.39 -0.07 -6.60
CA GLY A 138 -20.27 -1.25 -7.46
C GLY A 138 -19.47 -0.94 -8.72
N SER A 139 -19.72 0.20 -9.38
CA SER A 139 -18.94 0.63 -10.54
C SER A 139 -17.50 1.03 -10.17
N ALA A 140 -17.29 1.66 -9.02
CA ALA A 140 -15.97 1.93 -8.47
C ALA A 140 -15.24 0.64 -8.06
N GLY A 141 -15.96 -0.32 -7.48
CA GLY A 141 -15.46 -1.66 -7.15
C GLY A 141 -15.07 -2.44 -8.40
N ILE A 142 -15.88 -2.39 -9.47
CA ILE A 142 -15.53 -2.98 -10.77
C ILE A 142 -14.28 -2.31 -11.35
N GLY A 143 -14.17 -0.98 -11.24
CA GLY A 143 -12.98 -0.22 -11.63
C GLY A 143 -11.74 -0.65 -10.85
N PHE A 144 -11.88 -0.83 -9.54
CA PHE A 144 -10.80 -1.33 -8.67
C PHE A 144 -10.37 -2.75 -9.05
N VAL A 145 -11.32 -3.68 -9.21
CA VAL A 145 -11.05 -5.07 -9.62
C VAL A 145 -10.40 -5.11 -11.00
N LYS A 146 -10.89 -4.31 -11.96
CA LYS A 146 -10.27 -4.16 -13.28
C LYS A 146 -8.81 -3.73 -13.16
N ASN A 147 -8.53 -2.67 -12.38
CA ASN A 147 -7.17 -2.18 -12.20
C ASN A 147 -6.30 -3.22 -11.48
N LEU A 148 -6.83 -3.93 -10.49
CA LEU A 148 -6.12 -5.00 -9.80
C LEU A 148 -5.74 -6.13 -10.75
N LEU A 149 -6.65 -6.57 -11.62
CA LEU A 149 -6.37 -7.58 -12.64
C LEU A 149 -5.30 -7.11 -13.63
N LEU A 150 -5.38 -5.86 -14.08
CA LEU A 150 -4.35 -5.28 -14.94
C LEU A 150 -2.98 -5.22 -14.25
N VAL A 151 -2.94 -4.83 -12.97
CA VAL A 151 -1.70 -4.87 -12.17
C VAL A 151 -1.11 -6.28 -12.15
N ILE A 152 -1.93 -7.30 -11.93
CA ILE A 152 -1.49 -8.71 -11.88
C ILE A 152 -0.94 -9.17 -13.25
N VAL A 153 -1.61 -8.83 -14.34
CA VAL A 153 -1.16 -9.15 -15.69
C VAL A 153 0.18 -8.47 -16.00
N PHE A 154 0.28 -7.16 -15.73
CA PHE A 154 1.53 -6.43 -15.94
C PHE A 154 2.64 -6.89 -15.00
N TYR A 155 2.32 -7.26 -13.76
CA TYR A 155 3.28 -7.83 -12.83
C TYR A 155 3.87 -9.15 -13.37
N PHE A 156 3.05 -10.02 -13.94
CA PHE A 156 3.54 -11.23 -14.60
C PHE A 156 4.51 -10.91 -15.76
N VAL A 157 4.09 -10.02 -16.64
CA VAL A 157 4.89 -9.61 -17.80
C VAL A 157 6.21 -8.98 -17.38
N LEU A 158 6.17 -8.08 -16.39
CA LEU A 158 7.37 -7.41 -15.87
C LEU A 158 8.32 -8.38 -15.16
N ASN A 159 7.82 -9.36 -14.41
CA ASN A 159 8.67 -10.39 -13.82
C ASN A 159 9.30 -11.29 -14.90
N PHE A 160 8.55 -11.62 -15.93
CA PHE A 160 9.04 -12.47 -17.02
C PHE A 160 10.09 -11.78 -17.89
N TYR A 161 9.81 -10.54 -18.31
CA TYR A 161 10.69 -9.72 -19.16
C TYR A 161 11.60 -8.77 -18.38
N GLY A 162 11.63 -8.83 -17.06
CA GLY A 162 12.20 -7.83 -16.15
C GLY A 162 13.58 -7.31 -16.54
N ASP A 163 14.55 -8.19 -16.89
CA ASP A 163 15.90 -7.74 -17.29
C ASP A 163 15.88 -6.92 -18.58
N ARG A 164 15.02 -7.27 -19.54
CA ARG A 164 14.92 -6.53 -20.80
C ARG A 164 14.28 -5.16 -20.59
N VAL A 165 13.21 -5.11 -19.79
CA VAL A 165 12.51 -3.88 -19.43
C VAL A 165 13.46 -2.97 -18.64
N PHE A 166 14.17 -3.52 -17.67
CA PHE A 166 15.14 -2.77 -16.89
C PHE A 166 16.25 -2.18 -17.75
N SER A 167 16.88 -2.98 -18.60
CA SER A 167 17.93 -2.51 -19.51
C SER A 167 17.42 -1.45 -20.49
N PHE A 168 16.19 -1.61 -20.97
CA PHE A 168 15.55 -0.62 -21.84
C PHE A 168 15.31 0.70 -21.12
N ILE A 169 14.71 0.68 -19.91
CA ILE A 169 14.49 1.89 -19.12
C ILE A 169 15.82 2.58 -18.81
N GLN A 170 16.84 1.81 -18.45
CA GLN A 170 18.17 2.34 -18.16
C GLN A 170 18.80 3.02 -19.39
N SER A 171 18.57 2.50 -20.60
CA SER A 171 19.08 3.10 -21.83
C SER A 171 18.37 4.41 -22.23
N LEU A 172 17.15 4.63 -21.75
CA LEU A 172 16.37 5.86 -21.98
C LEU A 172 16.81 7.02 -21.07
N ILE A 173 17.41 6.70 -19.92
CA ILE A 173 17.78 7.71 -18.93
C ILE A 173 19.17 8.25 -19.30
N PRO A 174 19.30 9.55 -19.64
CA PRO A 174 20.59 10.15 -20.04
C PRO A 174 21.49 10.44 -18.82
N ILE A 175 21.66 9.44 -17.95
CA ILE A 175 22.46 9.52 -16.73
C ILE A 175 23.46 8.33 -16.75
N PRO A 176 24.69 8.50 -16.24
CA PRO A 176 25.65 7.42 -16.15
C PRO A 176 25.06 6.17 -15.47
N THR A 177 25.33 4.99 -16.02
CA THR A 177 24.79 3.70 -15.59
C THR A 177 24.93 3.48 -14.07
N ILE A 178 26.04 3.91 -13.48
CA ILE A 178 26.29 3.79 -12.04
C ILE A 178 25.25 4.57 -11.23
N LYS A 179 24.92 5.80 -11.67
CA LYS A 179 23.95 6.65 -10.97
C LYS A 179 22.51 6.14 -11.16
N SER A 180 22.14 5.72 -12.37
CA SER A 180 20.82 5.14 -12.63
C SER A 180 20.59 3.85 -11.84
N THR A 181 21.59 2.97 -11.75
CA THR A 181 21.54 1.76 -10.92
C THR A 181 21.36 2.11 -9.44
N LYS A 182 22.04 3.16 -8.93
CA LYS A 182 21.90 3.61 -7.54
C LYS A 182 20.47 4.09 -7.24
N ILE A 183 19.85 4.87 -8.14
CA ILE A 183 18.45 5.30 -8.00
C ILE A 183 17.53 4.09 -7.92
N ILE A 184 17.62 3.21 -8.91
CA ILE A 184 16.74 2.06 -9.03
C ILE A 184 16.90 1.11 -7.83
N SER A 185 18.14 0.86 -7.38
CA SER A 185 18.38 0.04 -6.19
C SER A 185 17.80 0.66 -4.92
N SER A 186 17.89 1.98 -4.77
CA SER A 186 17.30 2.69 -3.61
C SER A 186 15.80 2.56 -3.59
N VAL A 187 15.13 2.79 -4.72
CA VAL A 187 13.67 2.62 -4.84
C VAL A 187 13.27 1.16 -4.60
N SER A 188 13.99 0.20 -5.21
CA SER A 188 13.71 -1.23 -5.05
C SER A 188 13.84 -1.67 -3.59
N SER A 189 14.89 -1.26 -2.88
CA SER A 189 15.09 -1.57 -1.46
C SER A 189 13.98 -1.01 -0.59
N MET A 190 13.59 0.24 -0.84
CA MET A 190 12.48 0.86 -0.12
C MET A 190 11.16 0.13 -0.37
N MET A 191 10.88 -0.20 -1.63
CA MET A 191 9.67 -0.93 -2.01
C MET A 191 9.63 -2.33 -1.40
N GLU A 192 10.77 -3.01 -1.35
CA GLU A 192 10.89 -4.33 -0.71
C GLU A 192 10.53 -4.26 0.77
N VAL A 193 11.12 -3.32 1.52
CA VAL A 193 10.83 -3.12 2.95
C VAL A 193 9.35 -2.80 3.18
N VAL A 194 8.81 -1.86 2.41
CA VAL A 194 7.40 -1.44 2.54
C VAL A 194 6.46 -2.59 2.24
N PHE A 195 6.66 -3.29 1.12
CA PHE A 195 5.78 -4.39 0.71
C PHE A 195 5.76 -5.52 1.74
N TYR A 196 6.94 -5.99 2.17
CA TYR A 196 6.99 -7.06 3.18
C TYR A 196 6.46 -6.60 4.54
N SER A 197 6.70 -5.35 4.92
CA SER A 197 6.13 -4.77 6.14
C SER A 197 4.62 -4.80 6.11
N ILE A 198 4.02 -4.35 5.00
CA ILE A 198 2.57 -4.35 4.76
C ILE A 198 2.01 -5.78 4.85
N VAL A 199 2.59 -6.72 4.11
CA VAL A 199 2.12 -8.11 4.07
C VAL A 199 2.23 -8.78 5.44
N VAL A 200 3.36 -8.61 6.13
CA VAL A 200 3.56 -9.17 7.47
C VAL A 200 2.57 -8.58 8.47
N THR A 201 2.36 -7.27 8.44
CA THR A 201 1.39 -6.59 9.29
C THR A 201 -0.02 -7.15 9.08
N ALA A 202 -0.49 -7.18 7.83
CA ALA A 202 -1.82 -7.67 7.50
C ALA A 202 -2.06 -9.12 7.96
N ILE A 203 -1.09 -10.00 7.72
CA ILE A 203 -1.21 -11.41 8.09
C ILE A 203 -1.13 -11.59 9.62
N LEU A 204 -0.14 -10.97 10.26
CA LEU A 204 0.10 -11.13 11.69
C LEU A 204 -1.06 -10.56 12.52
N GLU A 205 -1.40 -9.31 12.29
CA GLU A 205 -2.43 -8.63 13.07
C GLU A 205 -3.82 -9.20 12.76
N GLY A 206 -4.09 -9.49 11.47
CA GLY A 206 -5.32 -10.15 11.07
C GLY A 206 -5.48 -11.53 11.70
N PHE A 207 -4.42 -12.35 11.74
CA PHE A 207 -4.43 -13.65 12.39
C PHE A 207 -4.65 -13.53 13.91
N LEU A 208 -3.92 -12.63 14.57
CA LEU A 208 -4.05 -12.45 16.02
C LEU A 208 -5.46 -11.98 16.39
N PHE A 209 -6.00 -11.02 15.66
CA PHE A 209 -7.34 -10.52 15.93
C PHE A 209 -8.41 -11.56 15.62
N GLY A 210 -8.36 -12.19 14.44
CA GLY A 210 -9.33 -13.19 14.03
C GLY A 210 -9.34 -14.41 14.95
N PHE A 211 -8.16 -14.90 15.37
CA PHE A 211 -8.05 -15.99 16.32
C PHE A 211 -8.68 -15.67 17.67
N PHE A 212 -8.43 -14.47 18.18
CA PHE A 212 -8.97 -14.02 19.46
C PHE A 212 -10.49 -13.83 19.43
N ILE A 213 -11.00 -13.15 18.40
CA ILE A 213 -12.43 -12.81 18.36
C ILE A 213 -13.34 -14.01 18.14
N GLN A 214 -12.80 -15.11 17.62
CA GLN A 214 -13.54 -16.36 17.43
C GLN A 214 -14.02 -16.97 18.75
N PHE A 215 -13.31 -16.73 19.87
CA PHE A 215 -13.71 -17.23 21.19
C PHE A 215 -15.01 -16.60 21.70
N TYR A 216 -15.40 -15.45 21.14
CA TYR A 216 -16.64 -14.75 21.49
C TYR A 216 -17.79 -15.00 20.49
N GLY A 217 -17.64 -16.00 19.60
CA GLY A 217 -18.68 -16.41 18.67
C GLY A 217 -18.75 -15.58 17.38
N PHE A 218 -17.78 -14.70 17.14
CA PHE A 218 -17.66 -13.98 15.88
C PHE A 218 -16.97 -14.84 14.81
N ASP A 219 -17.23 -14.55 13.54
CA ASP A 219 -16.48 -15.15 12.43
C ASP A 219 -15.02 -14.66 12.43
N GLY A 220 -14.15 -15.46 13.04
CA GLY A 220 -12.73 -15.12 13.17
C GLY A 220 -12.01 -14.94 11.84
N LEU A 221 -12.42 -15.69 10.79
CA LEU A 221 -11.81 -15.54 9.46
C LEU A 221 -12.20 -14.20 8.84
N LEU A 222 -13.48 -13.85 8.89
CA LEU A 222 -13.99 -12.58 8.35
C LEU A 222 -13.34 -11.39 9.06
N PHE A 223 -13.47 -11.35 10.39
CA PHE A 223 -12.93 -10.23 11.16
C PHE A 223 -11.42 -10.17 11.15
N GLY A 224 -10.73 -11.30 11.05
CA GLY A 224 -9.29 -11.36 10.86
C GLY A 224 -8.85 -10.76 9.52
N ILE A 225 -9.52 -11.10 8.43
CA ILE A 225 -9.24 -10.52 7.11
C ILE A 225 -9.55 -9.02 7.11
N ILE A 226 -10.71 -8.60 7.62
CA ILE A 226 -11.07 -7.18 7.71
C ILE A 226 -10.05 -6.40 8.54
N TYR A 227 -9.65 -6.95 9.70
CA TYR A 227 -8.65 -6.32 10.56
C TYR A 227 -7.29 -6.20 9.87
N GLY A 228 -6.81 -7.28 9.24
CA GLY A 228 -5.55 -7.27 8.50
C GLY A 228 -5.51 -6.25 7.36
N PHE A 229 -6.61 -6.07 6.63
CA PHE A 229 -6.72 -5.01 5.61
C PHE A 229 -6.86 -3.62 6.23
N ALA A 230 -7.64 -3.47 7.28
CA ALA A 230 -7.79 -2.19 7.96
C ALA A 230 -6.44 -1.72 8.55
N SER A 231 -5.65 -2.61 9.14
CA SER A 231 -4.36 -2.30 9.75
C SER A 231 -3.31 -1.80 8.76
N LEU A 232 -3.55 -1.92 7.45
CA LEU A 232 -2.72 -1.27 6.41
C LEU A 232 -2.81 0.26 6.49
N ILE A 233 -3.89 0.81 7.09
CA ILE A 233 -4.00 2.25 7.37
C ILE A 233 -3.29 2.52 8.70
N PRO A 234 -2.11 3.16 8.68
CA PRO A 234 -1.33 3.37 9.90
C PRO A 234 -2.12 4.12 10.97
N VAL A 235 -1.95 3.72 12.23
CA VAL A 235 -2.53 4.32 13.45
C VAL A 235 -4.05 4.10 13.60
N VAL A 236 -4.84 4.25 12.57
CA VAL A 236 -6.31 4.28 12.67
C VAL A 236 -6.93 2.94 12.25
N GLY A 237 -6.24 2.17 11.40
CA GLY A 237 -6.83 1.03 10.72
C GLY A 237 -7.41 -0.02 11.67
N GLY A 238 -6.64 -0.48 12.63
CA GLY A 238 -7.13 -1.45 13.61
C GLY A 238 -8.32 -0.93 14.42
N ALA A 239 -8.31 0.36 14.79
CA ALA A 239 -9.40 0.99 15.56
C ALA A 239 -10.74 1.00 14.80
N LEU A 240 -10.71 1.10 13.46
CA LEU A 240 -11.91 1.04 12.63
C LEU A 240 -12.65 -0.31 12.77
N VAL A 241 -11.97 -1.35 13.22
CA VAL A 241 -12.55 -2.70 13.37
C VAL A 241 -12.86 -3.00 14.83
N TRP A 242 -11.88 -2.87 15.73
CA TRP A 242 -12.07 -3.29 17.11
C TRP A 242 -12.98 -2.35 17.92
N VAL A 243 -12.98 -1.03 17.62
CA VAL A 243 -13.84 -0.09 18.37
C VAL A 243 -15.33 -0.37 18.14
N PRO A 244 -15.84 -0.46 16.88
CA PRO A 244 -17.23 -0.82 16.66
C PRO A 244 -17.59 -2.19 17.24
N LEU A 245 -16.67 -3.16 17.15
CA LEU A 245 -16.89 -4.50 17.64
C LEU A 245 -16.95 -4.55 19.18
N SER A 246 -16.13 -3.77 19.88
CA SER A 246 -16.18 -3.62 21.34
C SER A 246 -17.49 -2.97 21.77
N ILE A 247 -17.95 -1.93 21.06
CA ILE A 247 -19.24 -1.27 21.35
C ILE A 247 -20.41 -2.26 21.14
N TYR A 248 -20.37 -3.04 20.06
CA TYR A 248 -21.37 -4.10 19.83
C TYR A 248 -21.37 -5.15 20.95
N SER A 249 -20.18 -5.61 21.34
CA SER A 249 -20.01 -6.63 22.38
C SER A 249 -20.47 -6.16 23.76
N TRP A 250 -20.27 -4.89 24.09
CA TRP A 250 -20.70 -4.31 25.35
C TRP A 250 -22.17 -4.62 25.66
N LYS A 251 -23.03 -4.47 24.67
CA LYS A 251 -24.46 -4.65 24.88
C LYS A 251 -24.94 -6.09 24.69
N ASN A 252 -24.36 -6.84 23.77
CA ASN A 252 -24.83 -8.17 23.41
C ASN A 252 -24.15 -9.30 24.20
N LEU A 253 -22.90 -9.11 24.58
CA LEU A 253 -22.07 -10.11 25.23
C LEU A 253 -21.66 -9.71 26.67
N GLY A 254 -21.84 -8.44 27.04
CA GLY A 254 -21.48 -7.89 28.34
C GLY A 254 -20.28 -6.92 28.30
N VAL A 255 -20.16 -6.13 29.37
CA VAL A 255 -19.10 -5.14 29.54
C VAL A 255 -17.72 -5.81 29.58
N ASP A 256 -17.63 -6.97 30.20
CA ASP A 256 -16.37 -7.72 30.37
C ASP A 256 -15.78 -8.09 29.03
N VAL A 257 -16.59 -8.63 28.09
CA VAL A 257 -16.16 -8.99 26.75
C VAL A 257 -15.69 -7.76 25.96
N SER A 258 -16.40 -6.63 26.11
CA SER A 258 -16.01 -5.37 25.46
C SER A 258 -14.63 -4.89 25.92
N ILE A 259 -14.39 -4.94 27.25
CA ILE A 259 -13.10 -4.57 27.84
C ILE A 259 -12.00 -5.54 27.41
N GLU A 260 -12.29 -6.83 27.35
CA GLU A 260 -11.33 -7.85 26.90
C GLU A 260 -10.92 -7.63 25.44
N ILE A 261 -11.86 -7.36 24.52
CA ILE A 261 -11.57 -7.04 23.11
C ILE A 261 -10.68 -5.80 23.01
N ALA A 262 -11.04 -4.73 23.72
CA ALA A 262 -10.25 -3.50 23.70
C ALA A 262 -8.85 -3.71 24.27
N THR A 263 -8.76 -4.36 25.44
CA THR A 263 -7.49 -4.62 26.15
C THR A 263 -6.58 -5.52 25.32
N TYR A 264 -7.12 -6.64 24.80
CA TYR A 264 -6.36 -7.54 23.95
C TYR A 264 -5.80 -6.81 22.71
N THR A 265 -6.64 -6.06 22.03
CA THR A 265 -6.21 -5.35 20.81
C THR A 265 -5.14 -4.31 21.12
N ILE A 266 -5.32 -3.51 22.16
CA ILE A 266 -4.35 -2.48 22.53
C ILE A 266 -3.04 -3.14 23.05
N VAL A 267 -3.13 -4.11 23.96
CA VAL A 267 -1.93 -4.67 24.58
C VAL A 267 -1.24 -5.66 23.67
N VAL A 268 -1.96 -6.65 23.14
CA VAL A 268 -1.33 -7.74 22.38
C VAL A 268 -1.02 -7.32 20.96
N ILE A 269 -1.95 -6.63 20.28
CA ILE A 269 -1.71 -6.26 18.88
C ILE A 269 -0.91 -4.96 18.81
N SER A 270 -1.41 -3.84 19.37
CA SER A 270 -0.75 -2.55 19.17
C SER A 270 0.55 -2.40 19.97
N ILE A 271 0.67 -2.98 21.16
CA ILE A 271 1.91 -2.88 21.95
C ILE A 271 2.85 -4.04 21.63
N VAL A 272 2.42 -5.31 21.80
CA VAL A 272 3.33 -6.44 21.66
C VAL A 272 3.63 -6.75 20.20
N ALA A 273 2.63 -6.89 19.35
CA ALA A 273 2.85 -7.25 17.95
C ALA A 273 3.55 -6.12 17.18
N ASP A 274 3.09 -4.89 17.29
CA ASP A 274 3.66 -3.76 16.55
C ASP A 274 5.04 -3.35 17.07
N THR A 275 5.25 -3.34 18.40
CA THR A 275 6.51 -2.85 18.97
C THR A 275 7.61 -3.90 18.95
N PHE A 276 7.29 -5.19 19.14
CA PHE A 276 8.29 -6.24 19.29
C PHE A 276 8.30 -7.25 18.14
N ILE A 277 7.15 -7.81 17.77
CA ILE A 277 7.10 -8.92 16.81
C ILE A 277 7.34 -8.41 15.40
N LYS A 278 6.68 -7.35 14.98
CA LYS A 278 6.78 -6.79 13.63
C LYS A 278 8.20 -6.32 13.28
N PRO A 279 8.92 -5.54 14.11
CA PRO A 279 10.32 -5.20 13.82
C PRO A 279 11.23 -6.43 13.78
N LEU A 280 10.97 -7.45 14.62
CA LEU A 280 11.74 -8.69 14.60
C LEU A 280 11.58 -9.43 13.26
N ILE A 281 10.35 -9.58 12.78
CA ILE A 281 10.07 -10.24 11.49
C ILE A 281 10.66 -9.42 10.34
N ILE A 282 10.51 -8.09 10.36
CA ILE A 282 11.09 -7.22 9.34
C ILE A 282 12.61 -7.34 9.31
N ARG A 283 13.28 -7.37 10.47
CA ARG A 283 14.73 -7.59 10.57
C ARG A 283 15.15 -8.96 10.03
N LEU A 284 14.39 -10.03 10.29
CA LEU A 284 14.66 -11.34 9.75
C LEU A 284 14.55 -11.36 8.21
N VAL A 285 13.52 -10.72 7.69
CA VAL A 285 13.34 -10.56 6.24
C VAL A 285 14.47 -9.73 5.64
N GLN A 286 14.84 -8.62 6.26
CA GLN A 286 15.90 -7.72 5.80
C GLN A 286 17.27 -8.37 5.82
N LYS A 287 17.63 -9.12 6.87
CA LYS A 287 18.94 -9.77 7.01
C LYS A 287 19.25 -10.73 5.86
N ASP A 288 18.24 -11.43 5.36
CA ASP A 288 18.39 -12.39 4.27
C ASP A 288 18.27 -11.77 2.87
N MET A 289 17.69 -10.60 2.75
CA MET A 289 17.31 -9.98 1.48
C MET A 289 18.07 -8.69 1.15
N LEU A 290 18.38 -7.87 2.15
CA LEU A 290 18.96 -6.56 1.94
C LEU A 290 20.45 -6.54 2.35
N LYS A 291 21.32 -6.47 1.36
CA LYS A 291 22.74 -6.08 1.56
C LYS A 291 22.92 -4.55 1.63
N SER A 292 21.86 -3.79 1.75
CA SER A 292 21.95 -2.34 1.70
C SER A 292 22.12 -1.73 3.09
N THR A 293 23.15 -0.91 3.24
CA THR A 293 23.60 -0.20 4.43
C THR A 293 22.86 1.12 4.70
N HIS A 294 21.75 1.38 4.02
CA HIS A 294 20.98 2.60 4.26
C HIS A 294 19.92 2.34 5.33
N GLU A 295 20.12 2.92 6.49
CA GLU A 295 19.09 3.03 7.53
C GLU A 295 17.95 3.91 6.97
N ILE A 296 16.84 3.25 6.60
CA ILE A 296 15.64 3.94 6.14
C ILE A 296 14.91 4.40 7.40
N ASN A 297 14.66 5.69 7.52
CA ASN A 297 13.95 6.26 8.65
C ASN A 297 12.48 5.79 8.65
N GLU A 298 12.07 5.08 9.70
CA GLU A 298 10.71 4.54 9.83
C GLU A 298 9.64 5.63 9.80
N LEU A 299 9.90 6.80 10.38
CA LEU A 299 8.99 7.96 10.33
C LEU A 299 8.78 8.46 8.90
N LEU A 300 9.83 8.42 8.07
CA LEU A 300 9.72 8.81 6.67
C LEU A 300 8.82 7.85 5.90
N ILE A 301 8.96 6.54 6.14
CA ILE A 301 8.06 5.52 5.55
C ILE A 301 6.64 5.79 5.97
N PHE A 302 6.39 6.00 7.27
CA PHE A 302 5.09 6.28 7.83
C PHE A 302 4.41 7.48 7.16
N PHE A 303 5.09 8.64 7.12
CA PHE A 303 4.54 9.84 6.49
C PHE A 303 4.36 9.69 4.99
N SER A 304 5.23 8.95 4.32
CA SER A 304 5.10 8.70 2.88
C SER A 304 3.88 7.83 2.56
N ILE A 305 3.58 6.82 3.40
CA ILE A 305 2.36 6.01 3.27
C ILE A 305 1.12 6.88 3.49
N LEU A 306 1.07 7.65 4.59
CA LEU A 306 -0.07 8.52 4.90
C LEU A 306 -0.34 9.54 3.78
N SER A 307 0.70 10.26 3.35
CA SER A 307 0.57 11.26 2.27
C SER A 307 0.18 10.61 0.95
N GLY A 308 0.75 9.44 0.66
CA GLY A 308 0.40 8.67 -0.53
C GLY A 308 -1.07 8.25 -0.51
N MET A 309 -1.56 7.72 0.61
CA MET A 309 -2.96 7.32 0.76
C MET A 309 -3.92 8.49 0.66
N ALA A 310 -3.57 9.64 1.22
CA ALA A 310 -4.37 10.86 1.11
C ALA A 310 -4.48 11.34 -0.36
N SER A 311 -3.43 11.15 -1.17
CA SER A 311 -3.38 11.61 -2.57
C SER A 311 -3.93 10.60 -3.57
N PHE A 312 -3.67 9.31 -3.37
CA PHE A 312 -3.92 8.24 -4.35
C PHE A 312 -4.80 7.10 -3.80
N GLY A 313 -5.43 7.29 -2.63
CA GLY A 313 -6.23 6.25 -1.97
C GLY A 313 -5.41 5.01 -1.62
N PHE A 314 -6.03 3.83 -1.71
CA PHE A 314 -5.41 2.54 -1.38
C PHE A 314 -4.02 2.32 -2.04
N TRP A 315 -3.90 2.65 -3.31
CA TRP A 315 -2.64 2.48 -4.04
C TRP A 315 -1.53 3.45 -3.59
N GLY A 316 -1.91 4.51 -2.91
CA GLY A 316 -0.98 5.51 -2.38
C GLY A 316 -0.05 4.95 -1.32
N MET A 317 -0.41 3.85 -0.64
CA MET A 317 0.51 3.19 0.30
C MET A 317 1.74 2.58 -0.40
N ILE A 318 1.62 2.30 -1.71
CA ILE A 318 2.73 1.83 -2.55
C ILE A 318 3.43 3.03 -3.22
N LEU A 319 2.65 3.96 -3.79
CA LEU A 319 3.18 5.11 -4.53
C LEU A 319 3.90 6.11 -3.63
N GLY A 320 3.39 6.38 -2.43
CA GLY A 320 3.99 7.34 -1.50
C GLY A 320 5.45 7.03 -1.18
N PRO A 321 5.76 5.85 -0.64
CA PRO A 321 7.14 5.44 -0.38
C PRO A 321 8.02 5.40 -1.63
N ALA A 322 7.47 4.97 -2.77
CA ALA A 322 8.22 4.94 -4.03
C ALA A 322 8.65 6.33 -4.49
N ILE A 323 7.72 7.30 -4.50
CA ILE A 323 7.99 8.69 -4.86
C ILE A 323 8.99 9.32 -3.88
N THR A 324 8.80 9.09 -2.58
CA THR A 324 9.69 9.60 -1.53
C THR A 324 11.10 9.04 -1.67
N SER A 325 11.23 7.72 -1.90
CA SER A 325 12.52 7.08 -2.12
C SER A 325 13.23 7.60 -3.37
N PHE A 326 12.48 7.79 -4.45
CA PHE A 326 13.01 8.36 -5.69
C PHE A 326 13.53 9.79 -5.46
N LEU A 327 12.77 10.63 -4.76
CA LEU A 327 13.17 12.00 -4.41
C LEU A 327 14.47 12.00 -3.59
N LEU A 328 14.55 11.17 -2.55
CA LEU A 328 15.75 11.07 -1.72
C LEU A 328 16.96 10.57 -2.50
N ALA A 329 16.78 9.59 -3.38
CA ALA A 329 17.86 9.10 -4.24
C ALA A 329 18.39 10.21 -5.16
N MET A 330 17.51 11.01 -5.76
CA MET A 330 17.89 12.15 -6.59
C MET A 330 18.60 13.24 -5.79
N MET A 331 18.10 13.57 -4.59
CA MET A 331 18.75 14.53 -3.69
C MET A 331 20.16 14.09 -3.31
N ASN A 332 20.35 12.82 -2.97
CA ASN A 332 21.66 12.28 -2.62
C ASN A 332 22.65 12.37 -3.78
N ILE A 333 22.22 12.04 -5.00
CA ILE A 333 23.06 12.17 -6.20
C ILE A 333 23.44 13.64 -6.43
N TYR A 334 22.48 14.55 -6.29
CA TYR A 334 22.74 15.99 -6.42
C TYR A 334 23.77 16.49 -5.40
N ILE A 335 23.66 16.07 -4.13
CA ILE A 335 24.60 16.44 -3.07
C ILE A 335 26.00 15.86 -3.35
N GLU A 336 26.08 14.60 -3.81
CA GLU A 336 27.37 13.98 -4.17
C GLU A 336 28.06 14.74 -5.30
N GLU A 337 27.35 15.07 -6.36
CA GLU A 337 27.90 15.86 -7.48
C GLU A 337 28.43 17.23 -7.05
N HIS A 338 27.66 17.91 -6.19
CA HIS A 338 28.11 19.22 -5.71
C HIS A 338 29.36 19.12 -4.81
N LYS A 339 29.46 18.09 -3.99
CA LYS A 339 30.65 17.83 -3.18
C LYS A 339 31.88 17.50 -4.02
N GLU A 340 31.72 16.71 -5.06
CA GLU A 340 32.81 16.39 -6.01
C GLU A 340 33.27 17.63 -6.78
N ASN A 341 32.34 18.39 -7.33
CA ASN A 341 32.63 19.63 -8.04
C ASN A 341 33.34 20.69 -7.13
N TYR A 342 32.94 20.74 -5.86
CA TYR A 342 33.62 21.64 -4.88
C TYR A 342 35.04 21.19 -4.60
N LYS A 343 35.27 19.90 -4.38
CA LYS A 343 36.63 19.33 -4.16
C LYS A 343 37.52 19.58 -5.40
N GLU A 344 37.05 19.36 -6.58
CA GLU A 344 37.83 19.65 -7.81
C GLU A 344 38.20 21.12 -7.94
N LYS A 345 37.28 22.04 -7.62
CA LYS A 345 37.55 23.48 -7.66
C LYS A 345 38.62 23.88 -6.63
N VAL A 346 38.57 23.29 -5.42
CA VAL A 346 39.57 23.53 -4.35
C VAL A 346 40.95 23.02 -4.78
N VAL A 347 41.04 21.81 -5.33
CA VAL A 347 42.27 21.22 -5.82
C VAL A 347 42.86 22.03 -6.98
N LYS A 348 42.03 22.41 -7.97
CA LYS A 348 42.46 23.28 -9.09
C LYS A 348 42.95 24.64 -8.61
N LYS A 349 42.33 25.23 -7.57
CA LYS A 349 42.76 26.50 -6.99
C LYS A 349 44.10 26.34 -6.26
N LYS A 350 44.30 25.26 -5.51
CA LYS A 350 45.57 24.97 -4.80
C LYS A 350 46.73 24.78 -5.78
N ASN A 351 46.54 23.96 -6.83
CA ASN A 351 47.58 23.75 -7.85
C ASN A 351 47.90 25.02 -8.64
N ARG A 352 46.95 25.94 -8.78
CA ARG A 352 47.17 27.24 -9.44
C ARG A 352 48.00 28.19 -8.56
N CYS A 353 47.81 28.17 -7.24
CA CYS A 353 48.61 28.95 -6.29
C CYS A 353 50.06 28.43 -6.22
N GLU A 354 50.23 27.09 -6.16
CA GLU A 354 51.57 26.48 -6.14
C GLU A 354 52.37 26.76 -7.43
N ASN A 355 51.75 26.81 -8.60
CA ASN A 355 52.43 27.14 -9.86
C ASN A 355 52.75 28.65 -10.02
N THR A 356 52.14 29.52 -9.25
CA THR A 356 52.45 30.98 -9.24
C THR A 356 53.51 31.38 -8.25
N GLU A 357 53.91 30.52 -7.30
CA GLU A 357 55.01 30.75 -6.40
C GLU A 357 56.38 30.29 -6.95
N PHE A 358 56.41 29.64 -8.12
CA PHE A 358 57.63 29.19 -8.81
C PHE A 358 58.00 30.05 -10.04
N LEU A 359 57.37 31.18 -10.25
CA LEU A 359 57.71 32.20 -11.26
C LEU A 359 58.10 33.51 -10.59
#